data_484580fd2eacfe08d757d12c679ed47a
#
_entry.id   484580fd2eacfe08d757d12c679ed47a
#
_cell.length_a   1.000
_cell.length_b   1.000
_cell.length_c   1.000
_cell.angle_alpha   90.00
_cell.angle_beta   90.00
_cell.angle_gamma   90.00
#
_symmetry.space_group_name_H-M   'P 1'
#
loop_
_entity.id
_entity.type
_entity.pdbx_description
1 polymer ?
#
loop_
_entity_poly.entity_id
_entity_poly.type
_entity_poly.pdbx_seq_one_letter_code
_entity_poly.pdbx_strand_id
1 'polypeptide(L)'
;MSASYRLSSRALGLVLSTAIGFAPVAAFAQAPAQRPAPARPAAPAQQPAAPAQPGAAAATGPTVVQVKPEPSQTSWTKVCGKDQGANKEICYTTRDFVSDQGQPVLAVAVYDVKGDANKIVRFLMPLGLLLQPGIRFAVDNAQPTGGRYAICFPNGCFAEAQVKDDFINSMKKGTNLNVSVQNQGARELTFTIPLADFAKGFDGAAIDPKVLEDQQKQLQDELAKRQEELRQRLGAGGAAAPAPGAAPAAPAAPATPPKP
;
A
#
# COMPACT_ATOMS: atom_id res chain seq x y z
N MET A 1 6.32 -39.57 30.52
CA MET A 1 7.36 -38.95 31.37
C MET A 1 7.02 -37.46 31.49
N SER A 2 6.40 -37.13 32.63
CA SER A 2 5.87 -35.79 32.94
C SER A 2 6.96 -34.97 33.61
N ALA A 3 7.21 -33.74 33.14
CA ALA A 3 8.03 -32.80 33.86
C ALA A 3 7.24 -31.48 34.04
N SER A 4 6.72 -31.33 35.25
CA SER A 4 6.05 -30.11 35.73
C SER A 4 7.10 -29.14 36.24
N TYR A 5 7.20 -27.93 35.70
CA TYR A 5 7.98 -26.83 36.28
C TYR A 5 7.05 -25.88 37.04
N ARG A 6 7.22 -25.86 38.36
CA ARG A 6 6.62 -24.88 39.28
C ARG A 6 7.54 -23.65 39.36
N LEU A 7 7.04 -22.48 39.04
CA LEU A 7 7.67 -21.21 39.36
C LEU A 7 7.25 -20.72 40.73
N SER A 8 8.23 -20.55 41.61
CA SER A 8 8.08 -19.94 42.92
C SER A 8 8.28 -18.44 42.84
N SER A 9 7.31 -17.71 43.35
CA SER A 9 7.36 -16.28 43.65
C SER A 9 8.27 -16.02 44.85
N ARG A 10 9.10 -15.00 44.82
CA ARG A 10 9.49 -14.26 46.04
C ARG A 10 9.76 -12.78 45.70
N ALA A 11 8.91 -11.96 46.27
CA ALA A 11 9.03 -10.52 46.41
C ALA A 11 10.18 -10.18 47.32
N LEU A 12 10.86 -9.08 47.06
CA LEU A 12 11.40 -8.21 48.13
C LEU A 12 11.52 -6.78 47.60
N GLY A 13 10.84 -5.89 48.30
CA GLY A 13 10.82 -4.48 48.01
C GLY A 13 12.07 -3.76 48.56
N LEU A 14 12.31 -2.61 48.00
CA LEU A 14 13.04 -1.52 48.69
C LEU A 14 12.47 -0.17 48.25
N VAL A 15 11.83 0.48 49.21
CA VAL A 15 11.36 1.85 49.18
C VAL A 15 12.57 2.76 49.44
N LEU A 16 12.86 3.68 48.53
CA LEU A 16 13.77 4.80 48.86
C LEU A 16 13.07 6.12 48.47
N SER A 17 12.52 6.75 49.50
CA SER A 17 11.95 8.11 49.46
C SER A 17 13.09 9.15 49.52
N THR A 18 13.24 9.96 48.47
CA THR A 18 14.02 11.20 48.58
C THR A 18 13.09 12.39 48.37
N ALA A 19 12.84 13.07 49.46
CA ALA A 19 12.19 14.37 49.50
C ALA A 19 13.16 15.45 49.00
N ILE A 20 12.82 16.12 47.91
CA ILE A 20 13.51 17.34 47.46
C ILE A 20 12.59 18.52 47.73
N GLY A 21 13.06 19.39 48.67
CA GLY A 21 12.35 20.57 49.13
C GLY A 21 12.25 21.65 48.03
N PHE A 22 11.06 22.19 47.88
CA PHE A 22 10.79 23.39 47.09
C PHE A 22 11.06 24.64 47.94
N ALA A 23 12.03 25.46 47.54
CA ALA A 23 12.18 26.82 48.00
C ALA A 23 11.42 27.79 47.06
N PRO A 24 10.63 28.74 47.57
CA PRO A 24 9.98 29.72 46.71
C PRO A 24 10.96 30.85 46.37
N VAL A 25 11.23 31.03 45.09
CA VAL A 25 11.96 32.19 44.55
C VAL A 25 10.95 33.34 44.34
N ALA A 26 11.07 34.39 45.13
CA ALA A 26 10.30 35.62 44.92
C ALA A 26 10.77 36.33 43.64
N ALA A 27 9.89 36.42 42.66
CA ALA A 27 10.11 37.19 41.45
C ALA A 27 9.84 38.67 41.70
N PHE A 28 10.88 39.50 41.65
CA PHE A 28 10.74 40.97 41.61
C PHE A 28 10.28 41.36 40.19
N ALA A 29 9.06 41.87 40.09
CA ALA A 29 8.55 42.48 38.89
C ALA A 29 9.21 43.84 38.66
N GLN A 30 10.12 43.97 37.71
CA GLN A 30 10.58 45.26 37.19
C GLN A 30 9.70 45.65 36.00
N ALA A 31 9.02 46.80 36.12
CA ALA A 31 8.27 47.40 35.02
C ALA A 31 9.23 47.87 33.92
N PRO A 32 8.98 47.57 32.64
CA PRO A 32 9.81 48.12 31.57
C PRO A 32 9.49 49.57 31.31
N ALA A 33 10.53 50.43 31.32
CA ALA A 33 10.48 51.83 30.92
C ALA A 33 10.03 51.93 29.44
N GLN A 34 9.01 52.74 29.19
CA GLN A 34 8.52 53.02 27.82
C GLN A 34 9.57 53.85 27.07
N ARG A 35 10.17 53.25 26.04
CA ARG A 35 10.93 53.97 25.01
C ARG A 35 9.97 54.70 24.07
N PRO A 36 10.26 55.96 23.69
CA PRO A 36 9.48 56.67 22.67
C PRO A 36 9.58 55.92 21.35
N ALA A 37 8.43 55.74 20.70
CA ALA A 37 8.35 55.11 19.38
C ALA A 37 9.05 55.97 18.29
N PRO A 38 9.88 55.38 17.43
CA PRO A 38 10.38 56.09 16.24
C PRO A 38 9.24 56.32 15.24
N ALA A 39 9.26 57.54 14.66
CA ALA A 39 8.29 57.96 13.66
C ALA A 39 8.21 56.97 12.49
N ARG A 40 7.00 56.57 12.17
CA ARG A 40 6.66 55.66 11.05
C ARG A 40 6.95 56.34 9.74
N PRO A 41 7.78 55.75 8.84
CA PRO A 41 7.91 56.26 7.48
C PRO A 41 6.59 56.12 6.70
N ALA A 42 6.26 57.13 5.89
CA ALA A 42 5.08 57.16 5.08
C ALA A 42 5.02 55.95 4.11
N ALA A 43 3.85 55.31 4.07
CA ALA A 43 3.60 54.18 3.18
C ALA A 43 3.78 54.57 1.70
N PRO A 44 4.44 53.74 0.89
CA PRO A 44 4.43 53.90 -0.55
C PRO A 44 3.03 53.74 -1.11
N ALA A 45 2.67 54.55 -2.10
CA ALA A 45 1.40 54.52 -2.81
C ALA A 45 1.09 53.12 -3.34
N GLN A 46 -0.10 52.62 -3.03
CA GLN A 46 -0.61 51.33 -3.55
C GLN A 46 -0.74 51.43 -5.06
N GLN A 47 0.04 50.60 -5.78
CA GLN A 47 -0.21 50.29 -7.18
C GLN A 47 -1.58 49.60 -7.32
N PRO A 48 -2.36 49.87 -8.37
CA PRO A 48 -3.60 49.14 -8.60
C PRO A 48 -3.31 47.65 -8.74
N ALA A 49 -4.00 46.83 -7.92
CA ALA A 49 -3.93 45.39 -7.97
C ALA A 49 -4.35 44.93 -9.39
N ALA A 50 -3.50 44.20 -10.05
CA ALA A 50 -3.85 43.43 -11.25
C ALA A 50 -5.05 42.50 -10.93
N PRO A 51 -5.97 42.30 -11.88
CA PRO A 51 -7.12 41.41 -11.64
C PRO A 51 -6.59 40.01 -11.26
N ALA A 52 -6.97 39.55 -10.11
CA ALA A 52 -6.70 38.19 -9.66
C ALA A 52 -7.27 37.22 -10.72
N GLN A 53 -6.39 36.49 -11.38
CA GLN A 53 -6.81 35.31 -12.14
C GLN A 53 -7.56 34.37 -11.17
N PRO A 54 -8.72 33.81 -11.58
CA PRO A 54 -9.38 32.79 -10.76
C PRO A 54 -8.38 31.64 -10.60
N GLY A 55 -7.69 31.59 -9.46
CA GLY A 55 -6.91 30.43 -9.09
C GLY A 55 -7.84 29.24 -9.15
N ALA A 56 -7.48 28.21 -9.92
CA ALA A 56 -8.16 26.94 -9.91
C ALA A 56 -8.30 26.53 -8.42
N ALA A 57 -9.53 26.57 -7.92
CA ALA A 57 -9.83 26.08 -6.58
C ALA A 57 -9.29 24.66 -6.53
N ALA A 58 -8.25 24.45 -5.73
CA ALA A 58 -7.73 23.11 -5.47
C ALA A 58 -8.93 22.30 -5.00
N ALA A 59 -9.32 21.28 -5.77
CA ALA A 59 -10.42 20.40 -5.43
C ALA A 59 -10.17 19.84 -4.04
N THR A 60 -10.92 20.32 -3.05
CA THR A 60 -10.79 19.95 -1.63
C THR A 60 -11.44 18.59 -1.31
N GLY A 61 -11.92 17.88 -2.32
CA GLY A 61 -12.53 16.56 -2.19
C GLY A 61 -11.53 15.40 -2.32
N PRO A 62 -11.95 14.19 -1.95
CA PRO A 62 -11.16 12.98 -2.16
C PRO A 62 -10.84 12.81 -3.65
N THR A 63 -9.60 12.43 -3.94
CA THR A 63 -9.22 12.10 -5.32
C THR A 63 -9.75 10.71 -5.64
N VAL A 64 -10.62 10.61 -6.64
CA VAL A 64 -11.16 9.33 -7.11
C VAL A 64 -10.28 8.75 -8.20
N VAL A 65 -9.82 7.52 -8.02
CA VAL A 65 -9.02 6.75 -8.96
C VAL A 65 -9.89 5.62 -9.51
N GLN A 66 -10.26 5.71 -10.77
CA GLN A 66 -10.95 4.63 -11.47
C GLN A 66 -9.93 3.56 -11.85
N VAL A 67 -10.24 2.30 -11.54
CA VAL A 67 -9.42 1.17 -11.96
C VAL A 67 -10.23 0.26 -12.88
N LYS A 68 -9.53 -0.47 -13.75
CA LYS A 68 -10.10 -1.44 -14.68
C LYS A 68 -9.62 -2.83 -14.34
N PRO A 69 -10.41 -3.87 -14.61
CA PRO A 69 -9.93 -5.24 -14.51
C PRO A 69 -8.67 -5.44 -15.37
N GLU A 70 -7.73 -6.25 -14.87
CA GLU A 70 -6.57 -6.68 -15.65
C GLU A 70 -7.05 -7.41 -16.92
N PRO A 71 -6.65 -6.98 -18.14
CA PRO A 71 -7.15 -7.54 -19.39
C PRO A 71 -6.90 -9.03 -19.58
N SER A 72 -5.83 -9.57 -18.98
CA SER A 72 -5.52 -11.01 -19.01
C SER A 72 -6.45 -11.83 -18.13
N GLN A 73 -7.12 -11.21 -17.16
CA GLN A 73 -8.12 -11.83 -16.28
C GLN A 73 -9.53 -11.52 -16.75
N THR A 74 -10.12 -12.38 -17.56
CA THR A 74 -11.46 -12.18 -18.13
C THR A 74 -12.58 -12.16 -17.09
N SER A 75 -12.37 -12.78 -15.92
CA SER A 75 -13.34 -12.89 -14.84
C SER A 75 -12.67 -12.96 -13.47
N TRP A 76 -13.47 -12.89 -12.40
CA TRP A 76 -13.02 -13.23 -11.06
C TRP A 76 -12.63 -14.71 -11.01
N THR A 77 -11.44 -14.98 -10.47
CA THR A 77 -10.87 -16.33 -10.40
C THR A 77 -11.03 -16.89 -9.02
N LYS A 78 -11.67 -18.05 -8.89
CA LYS A 78 -11.81 -18.78 -7.64
C LYS A 78 -10.86 -19.97 -7.62
N VAL A 79 -10.09 -20.08 -6.54
CA VAL A 79 -9.19 -21.20 -6.28
C VAL A 79 -9.50 -21.74 -4.89
N CYS A 80 -9.56 -23.05 -4.76
CA CYS A 80 -9.77 -23.73 -3.47
C CYS A 80 -8.61 -24.67 -3.17
N GLY A 81 -8.24 -24.77 -1.91
CA GLY A 81 -7.24 -25.68 -1.43
C GLY A 81 -7.56 -26.16 -0.01
N LYS A 82 -6.90 -27.21 0.45
CA LYS A 82 -6.97 -27.65 1.84
C LYS A 82 -5.83 -27.06 2.64
N ASP A 83 -6.15 -26.35 3.72
CA ASP A 83 -5.17 -26.00 4.73
C ASP A 83 -4.83 -27.25 5.53
N GLN A 84 -3.57 -27.69 5.45
CA GLN A 84 -3.11 -28.90 6.10
C GLN A 84 -3.05 -28.77 7.64
N GLY A 85 -2.87 -27.54 8.15
CA GLY A 85 -2.79 -27.27 9.57
C GLY A 85 -4.17 -27.30 10.25
N ALA A 86 -5.17 -26.66 9.64
CA ALA A 86 -6.53 -26.57 10.15
C ALA A 86 -7.45 -27.68 9.60
N ASN A 87 -6.99 -28.48 8.61
CA ASN A 87 -7.79 -29.48 7.87
C ASN A 87 -9.11 -28.91 7.33
N LYS A 88 -9.11 -27.60 7.00
CA LYS A 88 -10.26 -26.90 6.43
C LYS A 88 -10.02 -26.61 4.94
N GLU A 89 -11.10 -26.61 4.19
CA GLU A 89 -11.07 -26.10 2.83
C GLU A 89 -11.11 -24.58 2.85
N ILE A 90 -10.17 -23.95 2.17
CA ILE A 90 -10.09 -22.49 1.99
C ILE A 90 -10.23 -22.20 0.51
N CYS A 91 -11.23 -21.41 0.17
CA CYS A 91 -11.39 -20.85 -1.18
C CYS A 91 -11.04 -19.36 -1.15
N TYR A 92 -10.40 -18.86 -2.21
CA TYR A 92 -10.28 -17.43 -2.42
C TYR A 92 -10.72 -17.07 -3.83
N THR A 93 -11.45 -15.97 -3.94
CA THR A 93 -11.91 -15.40 -5.21
C THR A 93 -11.20 -14.07 -5.38
N THR A 94 -10.40 -13.95 -6.43
CA THR A 94 -9.51 -12.80 -6.65
C THR A 94 -9.62 -12.21 -8.03
N ARG A 95 -9.29 -10.91 -8.13
CA ARG A 95 -9.09 -10.20 -9.39
C ARG A 95 -8.10 -9.06 -9.20
N ASP A 96 -7.27 -8.86 -10.23
CA ASP A 96 -6.30 -7.78 -10.31
C ASP A 96 -6.88 -6.63 -11.12
N PHE A 97 -6.44 -5.40 -10.78
CA PHE A 97 -6.93 -4.18 -11.39
C PHE A 97 -5.77 -3.28 -11.79
N VAL A 98 -5.95 -2.63 -12.94
CA VAL A 98 -4.96 -1.76 -13.57
C VAL A 98 -5.50 -0.34 -13.72
N SER A 99 -4.61 0.61 -13.93
CA SER A 99 -4.93 1.98 -14.32
C SER A 99 -5.41 2.05 -15.77
N ASP A 100 -5.86 3.22 -16.20
CA ASP A 100 -6.19 3.48 -17.61
C ASP A 100 -5.01 3.24 -18.57
N GLN A 101 -3.78 3.31 -18.06
CA GLN A 101 -2.55 3.07 -18.82
C GLN A 101 -2.09 1.60 -18.78
N GLY A 102 -2.88 0.69 -18.18
CA GLY A 102 -2.55 -0.72 -18.05
C GLY A 102 -1.49 -1.03 -16.98
N GLN A 103 -1.19 -0.09 -16.08
CA GLN A 103 -0.24 -0.35 -14.99
C GLN A 103 -0.97 -1.03 -13.82
N PRO A 104 -0.39 -2.09 -13.21
CA PRO A 104 -0.95 -2.71 -12.02
C PRO A 104 -1.16 -1.68 -10.91
N VAL A 105 -2.36 -1.65 -10.32
CA VAL A 105 -2.71 -0.71 -9.25
C VAL A 105 -2.99 -1.45 -7.96
N LEU A 106 -3.91 -2.38 -7.97
CA LEU A 106 -4.34 -3.12 -6.78
C LEU A 106 -4.94 -4.47 -7.15
N ALA A 107 -5.05 -5.35 -6.15
CA ALA A 107 -5.80 -6.60 -6.26
C ALA A 107 -6.79 -6.74 -5.10
N VAL A 108 -7.88 -7.45 -5.35
CA VAL A 108 -8.89 -7.79 -4.34
C VAL A 108 -9.04 -9.30 -4.28
N ALA A 109 -9.02 -9.85 -3.07
CA ALA A 109 -9.29 -11.27 -2.83
C ALA A 109 -10.28 -11.43 -1.67
N VAL A 110 -11.25 -12.32 -1.84
CA VAL A 110 -12.18 -12.73 -0.79
C VAL A 110 -11.87 -14.16 -0.41
N TYR A 111 -11.48 -14.37 0.84
CA TYR A 111 -11.21 -15.68 1.42
C TYR A 111 -12.44 -16.21 2.13
N ASP A 112 -12.83 -17.41 1.78
CA ASP A 112 -13.92 -18.17 2.39
C ASP A 112 -13.37 -19.46 2.99
N VAL A 113 -13.36 -19.55 4.30
CA VAL A 113 -12.95 -20.74 5.02
C VAL A 113 -14.20 -21.55 5.34
N LYS A 114 -14.26 -22.79 4.86
CA LYS A 114 -15.44 -23.65 5.05
C LYS A 114 -15.76 -23.85 6.52
N GLY A 115 -16.98 -23.48 6.88
CA GLY A 115 -17.49 -23.58 8.24
C GLY A 115 -17.24 -22.33 9.11
N ASP A 116 -16.56 -21.31 8.60
CA ASP A 116 -16.38 -20.04 9.31
C ASP A 116 -17.49 -19.06 8.91
N ALA A 117 -18.09 -18.39 9.92
CA ALA A 117 -19.16 -17.41 9.70
C ALA A 117 -18.64 -16.09 9.09
N ASN A 118 -17.35 -15.81 9.21
CA ASN A 118 -16.73 -14.61 8.67
C ASN A 118 -15.87 -14.95 7.46
N LYS A 119 -15.90 -14.05 6.49
CA LYS A 119 -15.00 -14.06 5.34
C LYS A 119 -13.91 -13.00 5.53
N ILE A 120 -12.78 -13.13 4.86
CA ILE A 120 -11.72 -12.13 4.89
C ILE A 120 -11.66 -11.48 3.51
N VAL A 121 -11.88 -10.17 3.46
CA VAL A 121 -11.57 -9.38 2.25
C VAL A 121 -10.16 -8.85 2.42
N ARG A 122 -9.30 -9.16 1.45
CA ARG A 122 -7.89 -8.75 1.41
C ARG A 122 -7.65 -7.90 0.16
N PHE A 123 -6.91 -6.85 0.35
CA PHE A 123 -6.53 -5.91 -0.70
C PHE A 123 -5.01 -5.87 -0.80
N LEU A 124 -4.45 -6.01 -2.00
CA LEU A 124 -3.08 -5.63 -2.27
C LEU A 124 -3.10 -4.18 -2.73
N MET A 125 -2.67 -3.27 -1.88
CA MET A 125 -2.69 -1.83 -2.12
C MET A 125 -1.33 -1.33 -2.59
N PRO A 126 -1.26 -0.28 -3.44
CA PRO A 126 0.00 0.26 -3.91
C PRO A 126 0.84 0.84 -2.76
N LEU A 127 2.14 0.97 -3.00
CA LEU A 127 3.05 1.65 -2.07
C LEU A 127 2.78 3.17 -2.02
N GLY A 128 3.29 3.83 -0.98
CA GLY A 128 3.16 5.28 -0.82
C GLY A 128 1.88 5.73 -0.11
N LEU A 129 1.17 4.80 0.53
CA LEU A 129 0.00 5.07 1.36
C LEU A 129 0.38 5.12 2.85
N LEU A 130 -0.40 5.87 3.64
CA LEU A 130 -0.29 5.86 5.09
C LEU A 130 -0.93 4.59 5.66
N LEU A 131 -0.18 3.85 6.47
CA LEU A 131 -0.62 2.56 7.01
C LEU A 131 -1.48 2.72 8.27
N GLN A 132 -1.17 3.68 9.13
CA GLN A 132 -1.83 3.86 10.43
C GLN A 132 -3.34 4.12 10.36
N PRO A 133 -3.85 4.96 9.43
CA PRO A 133 -5.30 5.14 9.30
C PRO A 133 -6.03 3.89 8.81
N GLY A 134 -5.29 2.90 8.28
CA GLY A 134 -5.87 1.73 7.64
C GLY A 134 -6.56 2.06 6.32
N ILE A 135 -7.53 1.24 5.96
CA ILE A 135 -8.39 1.43 4.79
C ILE A 135 -9.85 1.50 5.23
N ARG A 136 -10.67 2.15 4.43
CA ARG A 136 -12.13 2.08 4.54
C ARG A 136 -12.69 1.64 3.19
N PHE A 137 -13.63 0.73 3.19
CA PHE A 137 -14.21 0.24 1.95
C PHE A 137 -15.70 0.03 2.10
N ALA A 138 -16.43 0.27 1.01
CA ALA A 138 -17.88 0.14 0.95
C ALA A 138 -18.32 -0.27 -0.46
N VAL A 139 -19.41 -1.01 -0.54
CA VAL A 139 -20.08 -1.31 -1.81
C VAL A 139 -21.01 -0.15 -2.13
N ASP A 140 -20.82 0.43 -3.31
CA ASP A 140 -21.59 1.59 -3.78
C ASP A 140 -21.65 2.72 -2.72
N ASN A 141 -22.81 3.06 -2.22
CA ASN A 141 -23.04 4.11 -1.22
C ASN A 141 -23.32 3.53 0.18
N ALA A 142 -22.97 2.27 0.45
CA ALA A 142 -23.20 1.66 1.77
C ALA A 142 -22.28 2.27 2.84
N GLN A 143 -22.56 1.95 4.11
CA GLN A 143 -21.70 2.35 5.23
C GLN A 143 -20.32 1.71 5.10
N PRO A 144 -19.24 2.50 5.23
CA PRO A 144 -17.88 1.97 5.11
C PRO A 144 -17.52 0.99 6.23
N THR A 145 -16.84 -0.08 5.85
CA THR A 145 -16.18 -1.03 6.76
C THR A 145 -14.70 -0.67 6.85
N GLY A 146 -14.14 -0.72 8.06
CA GLY A 146 -12.71 -0.49 8.28
C GLY A 146 -11.88 -1.75 8.06
N GLY A 147 -10.69 -1.59 7.50
CA GLY A 147 -9.67 -2.62 7.40
C GLY A 147 -8.30 -2.08 7.84
N ARG A 148 -7.36 -2.98 8.08
CA ARG A 148 -6.01 -2.63 8.54
C ARG A 148 -4.96 -3.27 7.64
N TYR A 149 -3.82 -2.62 7.53
CA TYR A 149 -2.67 -3.21 6.87
C TYR A 149 -2.06 -4.31 7.74
N ALA A 150 -1.73 -5.43 7.13
CA ALA A 150 -1.13 -6.59 7.77
C ALA A 150 0.38 -6.66 7.51
N ILE A 151 0.81 -6.56 6.26
CA ILE A 151 2.20 -6.70 5.85
C ILE A 151 2.44 -5.97 4.52
N CYS A 152 3.67 -5.47 4.31
CA CYS A 152 4.09 -4.87 3.05
C CYS A 152 5.20 -5.69 2.39
N PHE A 153 5.16 -5.75 1.07
CA PHE A 153 6.15 -6.33 0.17
C PHE A 153 6.64 -5.28 -0.84
N PRO A 154 7.67 -5.53 -1.62
CA PRO A 154 8.15 -4.59 -2.63
C PRO A 154 7.11 -4.18 -3.68
N ASN A 155 6.10 -5.00 -3.93
CA ASN A 155 5.02 -4.78 -4.90
C ASN A 155 3.74 -4.18 -4.30
N GLY A 156 3.66 -3.95 -2.98
CA GLY A 156 2.49 -3.39 -2.32
C GLY A 156 2.29 -3.86 -0.89
N CYS A 157 1.25 -3.32 -0.25
CA CYS A 157 0.90 -3.65 1.13
C CYS A 157 -0.45 -4.38 1.17
N PHE A 158 -0.50 -5.51 1.87
CA PHE A 158 -1.75 -6.19 2.12
C PHE A 158 -2.52 -5.52 3.26
N ALA A 159 -3.75 -5.14 2.96
CA ALA A 159 -4.74 -4.72 3.94
C ALA A 159 -5.88 -5.72 3.97
N GLU A 160 -6.47 -5.95 5.13
CA GLU A 160 -7.52 -6.95 5.30
C GLU A 160 -8.57 -6.54 6.32
N ALA A 161 -9.75 -7.10 6.16
CA ALA A 161 -10.84 -6.99 7.11
C ALA A 161 -11.68 -8.27 7.13
N GLN A 162 -12.22 -8.58 8.29
CA GLN A 162 -13.25 -9.60 8.42
C GLN A 162 -14.61 -9.00 8.11
N VAL A 163 -15.38 -9.70 7.29
CA VAL A 163 -16.71 -9.30 6.87
C VAL A 163 -17.69 -10.48 7.05
N LYS A 164 -18.98 -10.16 7.18
CA LYS A 164 -20.05 -11.15 7.22
C LYS A 164 -20.61 -11.42 5.83
N ASP A 165 -21.44 -12.44 5.72
CA ASP A 165 -22.11 -12.82 4.48
C ASP A 165 -22.94 -11.67 3.87
N ASP A 166 -23.50 -10.77 4.70
CA ASP A 166 -24.25 -9.61 4.22
C ASP A 166 -23.40 -8.69 3.35
N PHE A 167 -22.12 -8.49 3.74
CA PHE A 167 -21.18 -7.70 2.94
C PHE A 167 -20.87 -8.40 1.61
N ILE A 168 -20.65 -9.71 1.63
CA ILE A 168 -20.42 -10.49 0.41
C ILE A 168 -21.64 -10.46 -0.50
N ASN A 169 -22.85 -10.56 0.06
CA ASN A 169 -24.08 -10.41 -0.68
C ASN A 169 -24.25 -9.01 -1.29
N SER A 170 -23.75 -7.98 -0.61
CA SER A 170 -23.70 -6.63 -1.16
C SER A 170 -22.73 -6.55 -2.34
N MET A 171 -21.53 -7.16 -2.23
CA MET A 171 -20.57 -7.23 -3.35
C MET A 171 -21.14 -7.96 -4.57
N LYS A 172 -21.94 -9.03 -4.36
CA LYS A 172 -22.58 -9.78 -5.45
C LYS A 172 -23.62 -8.98 -6.23
N LYS A 173 -24.27 -8.02 -5.56
CA LYS A 173 -25.37 -7.21 -6.12
C LYS A 173 -24.92 -5.80 -6.50
N GLY A 174 -23.82 -5.34 -5.93
CA GLY A 174 -23.31 -3.99 -6.10
C GLY A 174 -22.59 -3.80 -7.43
N THR A 175 -22.40 -2.55 -7.79
CA THR A 175 -21.73 -2.13 -9.01
C THR A 175 -20.26 -1.89 -8.77
N ASN A 176 -19.92 -1.20 -7.67
CA ASN A 176 -18.56 -0.81 -7.35
C ASN A 176 -18.21 -1.10 -5.90
N LEU A 177 -16.97 -1.48 -5.67
CA LEU A 177 -16.33 -1.50 -4.36
C LEU A 177 -15.41 -0.28 -4.27
N ASN A 178 -15.75 0.67 -3.41
CA ASN A 178 -14.97 1.88 -3.17
C ASN A 178 -14.02 1.65 -2.00
N VAL A 179 -12.72 1.87 -2.21
CA VAL A 179 -11.69 1.70 -1.18
C VAL A 179 -10.99 3.03 -0.96
N SER A 180 -11.19 3.63 0.22
CA SER A 180 -10.61 4.91 0.61
C SER A 180 -9.40 4.72 1.50
N VAL A 181 -8.32 5.40 1.17
CA VAL A 181 -7.01 5.38 1.85
C VAL A 181 -6.44 6.79 1.91
N GLN A 182 -5.36 6.98 2.65
CA GLN A 182 -4.64 8.25 2.68
C GLN A 182 -3.25 8.10 2.06
N ASN A 183 -2.85 9.06 1.23
CA ASN A 183 -1.49 9.14 0.71
C ASN A 183 -0.53 9.79 1.72
N GLN A 184 0.77 9.85 1.41
CA GLN A 184 1.79 10.47 2.27
C GLN A 184 1.51 11.93 2.64
N GLY A 185 0.76 12.66 1.83
CA GLY A 185 0.30 14.03 2.12
C GLY A 185 -1.00 14.09 2.92
N ALA A 186 -1.43 12.99 3.54
CA ALA A 186 -2.68 12.85 4.29
C ALA A 186 -3.96 13.20 3.46
N ARG A 187 -3.86 13.20 2.14
CA ARG A 187 -5.02 13.39 1.25
C ARG A 187 -5.70 12.06 1.00
N GLU A 188 -7.03 12.09 1.04
CA GLU A 188 -7.85 10.91 0.77
C GLU A 188 -7.85 10.56 -0.72
N LEU A 189 -7.58 9.29 -1.02
CA LEU A 189 -7.70 8.66 -2.33
C LEU A 189 -8.78 7.59 -2.24
N THR A 190 -9.71 7.56 -3.18
CA THR A 190 -10.73 6.52 -3.28
C THR A 190 -10.55 5.76 -4.57
N PHE A 191 -10.22 4.48 -4.48
CA PHE A 191 -10.18 3.56 -5.61
C PHE A 191 -11.58 3.01 -5.85
N THR A 192 -12.11 3.20 -7.07
CA THR A 192 -13.40 2.64 -7.48
C THR A 192 -13.17 1.39 -8.31
N ILE A 193 -13.56 0.25 -7.77
CA ILE A 193 -13.29 -1.10 -8.26
C ILE A 193 -14.59 -1.70 -8.80
N PRO A 194 -14.70 -2.02 -10.10
CA PRO A 194 -15.89 -2.62 -10.64
C PRO A 194 -16.09 -4.06 -10.15
N LEU A 195 -17.32 -4.37 -9.69
CA LEU A 195 -17.74 -5.68 -9.19
C LEU A 195 -18.39 -6.57 -10.27
N ALA A 196 -18.31 -6.17 -11.54
CA ALA A 196 -18.85 -6.96 -12.63
C ALA A 196 -18.36 -8.42 -12.56
N ASP A 197 -19.29 -9.37 -12.70
CA ASP A 197 -19.07 -10.81 -12.63
C ASP A 197 -18.52 -11.36 -11.29
N PHE A 198 -18.46 -10.56 -10.21
CA PHE A 198 -18.02 -11.03 -8.90
C PHE A 198 -18.90 -12.20 -8.39
N ALA A 199 -20.22 -12.08 -8.50
CA ALA A 199 -21.14 -13.15 -8.08
C ALA A 199 -20.86 -14.46 -8.81
N LYS A 200 -20.64 -14.39 -10.11
CA LYS A 200 -20.28 -15.55 -10.94
C LYS A 200 -18.98 -16.21 -10.50
N GLY A 201 -17.93 -15.39 -10.24
CA GLY A 201 -16.64 -15.90 -9.79
C GLY A 201 -16.72 -16.50 -8.39
N PHE A 202 -17.42 -15.84 -7.47
CA PHE A 202 -17.53 -16.27 -6.07
C PHE A 202 -18.38 -17.54 -5.91
N ASP A 203 -19.53 -17.63 -6.58
CA ASP A 203 -20.44 -18.78 -6.51
C ASP A 203 -20.07 -19.90 -7.51
N GLY A 204 -19.25 -19.57 -8.49
CA GLY A 204 -18.85 -20.50 -9.54
C GLY A 204 -17.90 -21.61 -9.05
N ALA A 205 -17.59 -22.53 -9.95
CA ALA A 205 -16.62 -23.58 -9.72
C ALA A 205 -15.22 -23.00 -9.51
N ALA A 206 -14.45 -23.57 -8.60
CA ALA A 206 -13.04 -23.24 -8.44
C ALA A 206 -12.24 -23.76 -9.63
N ILE A 207 -11.20 -23.03 -10.02
CA ILE A 207 -10.19 -23.54 -10.96
C ILE A 207 -9.37 -24.59 -10.21
N ASP A 208 -9.17 -25.74 -10.84
CA ASP A 208 -8.30 -26.79 -10.32
C ASP A 208 -6.87 -26.22 -10.18
N PRO A 209 -6.24 -26.30 -8.99
CA PRO A 209 -4.86 -25.87 -8.81
C PRO A 209 -3.89 -26.45 -9.84
N LYS A 210 -4.12 -27.67 -10.27
CA LYS A 210 -3.32 -28.34 -11.31
C LYS A 210 -3.39 -27.61 -12.66
N VAL A 211 -4.55 -27.09 -13.03
CA VAL A 211 -4.70 -26.29 -14.26
C VAL A 211 -3.84 -25.01 -14.18
N LEU A 212 -3.79 -24.37 -13.01
CA LEU A 212 -2.94 -23.20 -12.80
C LEU A 212 -1.45 -23.53 -12.85
N GLU A 213 -1.05 -24.66 -12.24
CA GLU A 213 0.35 -25.15 -12.32
C GLU A 213 0.75 -25.45 -13.78
N ASP A 214 -0.12 -26.12 -14.53
CA ASP A 214 0.12 -26.44 -15.93
C ASP A 214 0.24 -25.17 -16.80
N GLN A 215 -0.62 -24.16 -16.56
CA GLN A 215 -0.54 -22.87 -17.24
C GLN A 215 0.76 -22.11 -16.89
N GLN A 216 1.15 -22.08 -15.63
CA GLN A 216 2.41 -21.46 -15.21
C GLN A 216 3.61 -22.14 -15.84
N LYS A 217 3.61 -23.47 -15.90
CA LYS A 217 4.67 -24.25 -16.54
C LYS A 217 4.75 -23.96 -18.04
N GLN A 218 3.61 -23.93 -18.73
CA GLN A 218 3.56 -23.57 -20.16
C GLN A 218 4.13 -22.17 -20.43
N LEU A 219 3.77 -21.19 -19.57
CA LEU A 219 4.29 -19.82 -19.68
C LEU A 219 5.80 -19.78 -19.45
N GLN A 220 6.32 -20.49 -18.46
CA GLN A 220 7.76 -20.60 -18.21
C GLN A 220 8.50 -21.25 -19.38
N ASP A 221 7.96 -22.33 -19.94
CA ASP A 221 8.52 -23.02 -21.08
C ASP A 221 8.54 -22.11 -22.33
N GLU A 222 7.48 -21.33 -22.55
CA GLU A 222 7.42 -20.35 -23.65
C GLU A 222 8.44 -19.21 -23.46
N LEU A 223 8.56 -18.68 -22.26
CA LEU A 223 9.57 -17.66 -21.94
C LEU A 223 11.00 -18.20 -22.13
N ALA A 224 11.25 -19.42 -21.71
CA ALA A 224 12.55 -20.07 -21.89
C ALA A 224 12.88 -20.25 -23.40
N LYS A 225 11.92 -20.68 -24.21
CA LYS A 225 12.08 -20.77 -25.68
C LYS A 225 12.39 -19.43 -26.31
N ARG A 226 11.64 -18.37 -25.95
CA ARG A 226 11.89 -17.00 -26.45
C ARG A 226 13.28 -16.48 -26.05
N GLN A 227 13.71 -16.75 -24.83
CA GLN A 227 15.07 -16.37 -24.38
C GLN A 227 16.15 -17.11 -25.19
N GLU A 228 15.96 -18.40 -25.46
CA GLU A 228 16.90 -19.18 -26.24
C GLU A 228 16.94 -18.70 -27.70
N GLU A 229 15.79 -18.44 -28.33
CA GLU A 229 15.71 -17.85 -29.67
C GLU A 229 16.44 -16.48 -29.73
N LEU A 230 16.26 -15.66 -28.71
CA LEU A 230 16.93 -14.36 -28.64
C LEU A 230 18.45 -14.54 -28.51
N ARG A 231 18.93 -15.48 -27.69
CA ARG A 231 20.35 -15.82 -27.58
C ARG A 231 20.92 -16.31 -28.91
N GLN A 232 20.19 -17.18 -29.62
CA GLN A 232 20.63 -17.68 -30.93
C GLN A 232 20.68 -16.55 -31.96
N ARG A 233 19.72 -15.64 -31.99
CA ARG A 233 19.74 -14.47 -32.88
C ARG A 233 20.90 -13.52 -32.55
N LEU A 234 21.20 -13.27 -31.28
CA LEU A 234 22.32 -12.44 -30.85
C LEU A 234 23.67 -13.14 -31.09
N GLY A 235 23.73 -14.48 -30.91
CA GLY A 235 24.91 -15.27 -31.20
C GLY A 235 25.21 -15.41 -32.71
N ALA A 236 24.16 -15.50 -33.53
CA ALA A 236 24.31 -15.56 -34.99
C ALA A 236 24.63 -14.19 -35.63
N GLY A 237 24.27 -13.08 -34.95
CA GLY A 237 24.64 -11.71 -35.37
C GLY A 237 26.04 -11.26 -34.97
N GLY A 238 26.75 -12.05 -34.16
CA GLY A 238 28.05 -11.73 -33.58
C GLY A 238 29.28 -12.09 -34.42
N ALA A 239 29.17 -12.39 -35.70
CA ALA A 239 30.30 -12.66 -36.58
C ALA A 239 30.78 -11.41 -37.35
N ALA A 240 30.74 -10.24 -36.73
CA ALA A 240 31.52 -9.06 -37.17
C ALA A 240 32.26 -8.53 -35.94
N ALA A 241 33.44 -9.13 -35.65
CA ALA A 241 34.34 -8.58 -34.66
C ALA A 241 34.85 -7.21 -35.15
N PRO A 242 34.72 -6.12 -34.40
CA PRO A 242 35.52 -4.93 -34.64
C PRO A 242 36.96 -5.23 -34.23
N ALA A 243 37.90 -4.84 -35.10
CA ALA A 243 39.34 -4.98 -34.94
C ALA A 243 39.82 -4.40 -33.58
N PRO A 244 40.92 -4.99 -32.96
CA PRO A 244 41.49 -4.50 -31.72
C PRO A 244 42.27 -3.21 -31.97
N GLY A 245 41.71 -2.08 -31.58
CA GLY A 245 42.43 -0.81 -31.72
C GLY A 245 41.69 0.33 -31.07
N ALA A 246 41.98 0.52 -29.82
CA ALA A 246 41.96 1.75 -29.02
C ALA A 246 41.46 1.47 -27.61
N ALA A 247 42.38 1.30 -26.67
CA ALA A 247 42.06 1.29 -25.24
C ALA A 247 41.53 2.66 -24.82
N PRO A 248 40.37 2.76 -24.15
CA PRO A 248 39.96 4.03 -23.55
C PRO A 248 40.83 4.29 -22.32
N ALA A 249 41.35 5.54 -22.25
CA ALA A 249 42.13 6.06 -21.13
C ALA A 249 41.32 5.93 -19.82
N ALA A 250 42.02 5.45 -18.77
CA ALA A 250 41.50 5.34 -17.42
C ALA A 250 41.05 6.72 -16.89
N PRO A 251 39.93 6.83 -16.20
CA PRO A 251 39.56 8.08 -15.52
C PRO A 251 40.50 8.33 -14.34
N ALA A 252 41.02 9.56 -14.23
CA ALA A 252 41.86 10.05 -13.17
C ALA A 252 41.20 9.91 -11.80
N ALA A 253 41.94 9.42 -10.80
CA ALA A 253 41.54 9.31 -9.42
C ALA A 253 41.18 10.69 -8.82
N PRO A 254 40.17 10.82 -7.95
CA PRO A 254 39.87 12.05 -7.26
C PRO A 254 40.94 12.40 -6.23
N ALA A 255 41.36 13.67 -6.24
CA ALA A 255 42.32 14.26 -5.31
C ALA A 255 41.78 14.20 -3.85
N THR A 256 42.66 13.76 -2.93
CA THR A 256 42.41 13.79 -1.48
C THR A 256 42.35 15.23 -0.97
N PRO A 257 41.38 15.56 -0.04
CA PRO A 257 41.36 16.86 0.61
C PRO A 257 42.47 17.00 1.65
N PRO A 258 42.97 18.21 1.92
CA PRO A 258 43.99 18.46 2.91
C PRO A 258 43.42 18.33 4.34
N LYS A 259 44.23 17.71 5.23
CA LYS A 259 43.97 17.51 6.64
C LYS A 259 44.26 18.83 7.39
N PRO A 260 43.47 19.14 8.48
CA PRO A 260 43.59 20.37 9.29
C PRO A 260 44.91 20.48 10.06
#